data_5556bd4c4e940d85cf188d92fab98778
#
_entry.id   5556bd4c4e940d85cf188d92fab98778
#
_cell.length_a   1.000
_cell.length_b   1.000
_cell.length_c   1.000
_cell.angle_alpha   90.00
_cell.angle_beta   90.00
_cell.angle_gamma   90.00
#
_symmetry.space_group_name_H-M   'P 1'
#
loop_
_entity.id
_entity.type
_entity.pdbx_description
1 polymer ?
#
loop_
_entity_poly.entity_id
_entity_poly.type
_entity_poly.pdbx_seq_one_letter_code
_entity_poly.pdbx_strand_id
1 'polypeptide(L)' 'MIVPINALEADTLYSLAESFVLREGTDYGEEEVSLDVKVQQVLDRLKSGEAVLVYSELHESVDIKRKEDIQPSDETE' A
#
# COMPACT_ATOMS: atom_id res chain seq x y z
N MET A 1 -11.30 -6.90 -0.14
CA MET A 1 -10.92 -7.63 -1.36
C MET A 1 -9.51 -7.26 -1.75
N ILE A 2 -8.69 -8.25 -1.95
CA ILE A 2 -7.29 -8.02 -2.29
C ILE A 2 -7.17 -7.75 -3.78
N VAL A 3 -6.45 -6.70 -4.11
CA VAL A 3 -6.28 -6.28 -5.50
C VAL A 3 -4.85 -6.57 -5.91
N PRO A 4 -4.64 -7.34 -6.97
CA PRO A 4 -3.28 -7.60 -7.42
C PRO A 4 -2.67 -6.33 -8.01
N ILE A 5 -1.36 -6.16 -7.79
CA ILE A 5 -0.72 -4.95 -8.28
C ILE A 5 -0.73 -4.90 -9.81
N ASN A 6 -0.83 -6.06 -10.45
CA ASN A 6 -0.87 -6.08 -11.91
C ASN A 6 -2.15 -5.51 -12.47
N ALA A 7 -3.15 -5.35 -11.63
CA ALA A 7 -4.42 -4.80 -12.10
C ALA A 7 -4.37 -3.30 -12.25
N LEU A 8 -3.34 -2.67 -11.74
CA LEU A 8 -3.24 -1.22 -11.76
C LEU A 8 -2.03 -0.79 -12.57
N GLU A 9 -2.14 0.39 -13.14
CA GLU A 9 -1.02 0.96 -13.87
C GLU A 9 0.02 1.48 -12.90
N ALA A 10 1.23 1.62 -13.40
CA ALA A 10 2.33 2.08 -12.55
C ALA A 10 2.03 3.45 -11.94
N ASP A 11 1.45 4.34 -12.72
CA ASP A 11 1.11 5.66 -12.21
C ASP A 11 0.10 5.58 -11.09
N THR A 12 -0.88 4.70 -11.24
CA THR A 12 -1.89 4.54 -10.21
C THR A 12 -1.28 3.95 -8.95
N LEU A 13 -0.41 2.96 -9.11
CA LEU A 13 0.26 2.39 -7.95
C LEU A 13 1.08 3.42 -7.21
N TYR A 14 1.80 4.24 -7.97
CA TYR A 14 2.61 5.28 -7.34
C TYR A 14 1.74 6.24 -6.55
N SER A 15 0.61 6.65 -7.14
CA SER A 15 -0.28 7.57 -6.46
C SER A 15 -0.85 6.97 -5.18
N LEU A 16 -1.20 5.69 -5.23
CA LEU A 16 -1.72 5.04 -4.04
C LEU A 16 -0.65 4.94 -2.96
N ALA A 17 0.56 4.58 -3.34
CA ALA A 17 1.64 4.48 -2.37
C ALA A 17 1.95 5.86 -1.79
N GLU A 18 1.93 6.87 -2.61
CA GLU A 18 2.20 8.23 -2.14
C GLU A 18 1.13 8.66 -1.14
N SER A 19 -0.12 8.41 -1.47
CA SER A 19 -1.20 8.75 -0.55
C SER A 19 -1.06 8.00 0.76
N PHE A 20 -0.66 6.75 0.68
CA PHE A 20 -0.48 5.96 1.89
C PHE A 20 0.61 6.56 2.77
N VAL A 21 1.74 6.92 2.17
CA VAL A 21 2.84 7.48 2.93
C VAL A 21 2.43 8.79 3.58
N LEU A 22 1.75 9.64 2.83
CA LEU A 22 1.33 10.92 3.35
C LEU A 22 0.30 10.78 4.45
N ARG A 23 -0.62 9.86 4.28
CA ARG A 23 -1.69 9.69 5.26
C ARG A 23 -1.16 9.07 6.55
N GLU A 24 -0.30 8.08 6.40
CA GLU A 24 0.22 7.41 7.59
C GLU A 24 1.21 8.28 8.32
N GLY A 25 1.77 9.26 7.63
CA GLY A 25 2.76 10.09 8.28
C GLY A 25 3.92 9.25 8.74
N THR A 26 4.39 8.36 7.90
CA THR A 26 5.44 7.44 8.30
C THR A 26 6.73 8.18 8.44
N ASP A 27 6.79 8.97 9.42
CA ASP A 27 7.96 9.75 9.70
C ASP A 27 8.68 9.06 10.83
N TYR A 28 9.73 8.36 10.51
CA TYR A 28 10.47 7.67 11.55
C TYR A 28 11.44 8.58 12.26
N GLY A 29 11.32 9.82 11.97
CA GLY A 29 11.92 10.81 12.80
C GLY A 29 13.30 11.19 12.41
N GLU A 30 14.19 10.27 12.45
CA GLU A 30 15.56 10.66 12.28
C GLU A 30 16.04 10.54 10.86
N GLU A 31 15.27 9.96 10.00
CA GLU A 31 15.71 9.77 8.63
C GLU A 31 15.15 10.86 7.77
N GLU A 32 16.01 11.53 7.06
CA GLU A 32 15.55 12.54 6.12
C GLU A 32 15.34 11.91 4.77
N VAL A 33 14.54 10.90 4.75
CA VAL A 33 14.23 10.17 3.52
C VAL A 33 13.21 10.96 2.74
N SER A 34 13.48 11.17 1.47
CA SER A 34 12.55 11.91 0.64
C SER A 34 11.29 11.11 0.42
N LEU A 35 10.23 11.80 0.03
CA LEU A 35 8.97 11.15 -0.23
C LEU A 35 9.11 10.08 -1.30
N ASP A 36 9.90 10.37 -2.34
CA ASP A 36 10.11 9.41 -3.40
C ASP A 36 10.66 8.09 -2.87
N VAL A 37 11.63 8.19 -1.98
CA VAL A 37 12.23 6.97 -1.45
C VAL A 37 11.22 6.20 -0.63
N LYS A 38 10.43 6.91 0.17
CA LYS A 38 9.42 6.23 0.97
C LYS A 38 8.39 5.54 0.08
N VAL A 39 7.98 6.20 -0.99
CA VAL A 39 7.03 5.61 -1.91
C VAL A 39 7.63 4.37 -2.57
N GLN A 40 8.89 4.46 -2.96
CA GLN A 40 9.54 3.32 -3.59
C GLN A 40 9.60 2.14 -2.63
N GLN A 41 9.86 2.40 -1.36
CA GLN A 41 9.88 1.32 -0.38
C GLN A 41 8.54 0.63 -0.29
N VAL A 42 7.46 1.41 -0.32
CA VAL A 42 6.13 0.82 -0.29
C VAL A 42 5.88 0.00 -1.54
N LEU A 43 6.27 0.53 -2.69
CA LEU A 43 6.10 -0.20 -3.93
C LEU A 43 6.90 -1.51 -3.93
N ASP A 44 8.10 -1.47 -3.38
CA ASP A 44 8.91 -2.68 -3.30
C ASP A 44 8.22 -3.74 -2.46
N ARG A 45 7.60 -3.34 -1.37
CA ARG A 45 6.90 -4.29 -0.53
C ARG A 45 5.69 -4.87 -1.24
N LEU A 46 5.02 -4.05 -2.02
CA LEU A 46 3.90 -4.56 -2.81
C LEU A 46 4.37 -5.58 -3.83
N LYS A 47 5.51 -5.31 -4.45
CA LYS A 47 6.04 -6.22 -5.46
C LYS A 47 6.53 -7.52 -4.86
N SER A 48 7.10 -7.45 -3.66
CA SER A 48 7.62 -8.64 -3.01
C SER A 48 6.55 -9.45 -2.32
N GLY A 49 5.38 -8.88 -2.14
CA GLY A 49 4.30 -9.58 -1.46
C GLY A 49 4.23 -9.31 0.02
N GLU A 50 5.11 -8.49 0.54
CA GLU A 50 5.05 -8.14 1.95
C GLU A 50 3.88 -7.24 2.27
N ALA A 51 3.40 -6.52 1.28
CA ALA A 51 2.22 -5.69 1.42
C ALA A 51 1.28 -5.99 0.28
N VAL A 52 0.01 -5.71 0.50
CA VAL A 52 -1.00 -5.98 -0.51
C VAL A 52 -1.96 -4.81 -0.58
N LEU A 53 -2.62 -4.71 -1.72
CA LEU A 53 -3.65 -3.70 -1.91
C LEU A 53 -4.99 -4.30 -1.55
N VAL A 54 -5.76 -3.56 -0.77
CA VAL A 54 -7.07 -4.03 -0.32
C VAL A 54 -8.10 -2.99 -0.70
N TYR A 55 -9.11 -3.42 -1.44
CA TYR A 55 -10.20 -2.53 -1.81
C TYR A 55 -11.29 -2.60 -0.76
N SER A 56 -11.74 -1.47 -0.31
CA SER A 56 -12.82 -1.39 0.67
C SER A 56 -14.06 -0.83 0.00
N GLU A 57 -15.08 -1.66 -0.10
CA GLU A 57 -16.33 -1.18 -0.68
C GLU A 57 -16.99 -0.15 0.23
N LEU A 58 -16.76 -0.30 1.52
CA LEU A 58 -17.36 0.63 2.46
C LEU A 58 -16.84 2.03 2.25
N HIS A 59 -15.55 2.17 2.03
CA HIS A 59 -14.94 3.47 1.82
C HIS A 59 -14.72 3.77 0.34
N GLU A 60 -14.99 2.79 -0.50
CA GLU A 60 -14.80 2.95 -1.95
C GLU A 60 -13.40 3.42 -2.25
N SER A 61 -12.44 2.84 -1.60
CA SER A 61 -11.06 3.22 -1.79
C SER A 61 -10.15 2.02 -1.61
N VAL A 62 -8.91 2.19 -2.04
CA VAL A 62 -7.92 1.13 -1.95
C VAL A 62 -6.91 1.51 -0.90
N ASP A 63 -6.64 0.58 -0.01
CA ASP A 63 -5.64 0.76 1.04
C ASP A 63 -4.51 -0.20 0.86
N ILE A 64 -3.41 0.09 1.53
CA ILE A 64 -2.25 -0.78 1.53
C ILE A 64 -2.12 -1.36 2.94
N LYS A 65 -2.05 -2.68 3.03
CA LYS A 65 -1.90 -3.34 4.31
C LYS A 65 -0.74 -4.31 4.24
N ARG A 66 -0.12 -4.55 5.39
CA ARG A 66 0.91 -5.54 5.44
C ARG A 66 0.29 -6.92 5.37
N LYS A 67 1.02 -7.84 4.78
CA LYS A 67 0.51 -9.18 4.61
C LYS A 67 0.09 -9.79 5.93
N GLU A 68 0.88 -9.55 6.96
CA GLU A 68 0.58 -10.13 8.26
C GLU A 68 -0.62 -9.50 8.93
N ASP A 69 -1.07 -8.34 8.44
CA ASP A 69 -2.26 -7.70 8.99
C ASP A 69 -3.53 -8.20 8.34
N ILE A 70 -3.41 -8.97 7.29
CA ILE A 70 -4.56 -9.49 6.56
C ILE A 70 -5.08 -10.70 7.31
N GLN A 71 -6.35 -10.68 7.64
CA GLN A 71 -6.95 -11.80 8.31
C GLN A 71 -7.58 -12.74 7.30
N PRO A 72 -7.67 -14.02 7.64
CA PRO A 72 -8.25 -14.98 6.70
C PRO A 72 -9.63 -14.60 6.22
N SER A 73 -10.41 -13.96 7.06
CA SER A 73 -11.76 -13.59 6.65
C SER A 73 -11.72 -12.54 5.55
N ASP A 74 -10.66 -11.76 5.48
CA ASP A 74 -10.56 -10.77 4.43
C ASP A 74 -10.31 -11.43 3.09
N GLU A 75 -9.71 -12.61 3.11
CA GLU A 75 -9.36 -13.27 1.87
C GLU A 75 -10.49 -14.06 1.30
N THR A 76 -11.37 -14.50 2.15
CA THR A 76 -12.41 -15.40 1.70
C THR A 76 -13.54 -14.67 1.12
N GLU A 77 -13.58 -13.52 0.95
CA GLU A 77 -14.69 -12.87 0.47
C GLU A 77 -15.00 -13.01 -0.79
#